data_4cf52890392a51c5cecc063a1fa35213
#
_entry.id   4cf52890392a51c5cecc063a1fa35213
#
_cell.length_a   1.000
_cell.length_b   1.000
_cell.length_c   1.000
_cell.angle_alpha   90.00
_cell.angle_beta   90.00
_cell.angle_gamma   90.00
#
_symmetry.space_group_name_H-M   'P 1'
#
loop_
_entity.id
_entity.type
_entity.pdbx_description
1 polymer ?
#
loop_
_entity_poly.entity_id
_entity_poly.type
_entity_poly.pdbx_seq_one_letter_code
_entity_poly.pdbx_strand_id
1 'polypeptide(L)'
;MKFLAKVHTPMYDHNDKKYIRLVIPENCANIMKRVQSNKSGLIKNSHIDDPLDGFVLTVKVPFRYRRVMCQVEGRPVQSLSKEDEADVEVDFSGVWNVGNYSGYSWKLVSIKS
;
A
#
# COMPACT_ATOMS: atom_id res chain seq x y z
N MET A 1 -4.54 8.02 -6.40
CA MET A 1 -3.37 8.02 -7.29
C MET A 1 -3.37 6.73 -8.10
N LYS A 2 -3.31 6.83 -9.41
CA LYS A 2 -3.40 5.70 -10.33
C LYS A 2 -2.08 5.49 -11.07
N PHE A 3 -1.65 4.25 -11.20
CA PHE A 3 -0.42 3.89 -11.92
C PHE A 3 -0.39 2.41 -12.25
N LEU A 4 0.49 2.03 -13.19
CA LEU A 4 0.79 0.63 -13.48
C LEU A 4 1.85 0.16 -12.48
N ALA A 5 1.57 -0.93 -11.79
CA ALA A 5 2.45 -1.52 -10.80
C ALA A 5 2.79 -2.96 -11.16
N LYS A 6 3.90 -3.43 -10.58
CA LYS A 6 4.32 -4.83 -10.67
C LYS A 6 4.30 -5.40 -9.25
N VAL A 7 3.77 -6.60 -9.09
CA VAL A 7 3.72 -7.24 -7.77
C VAL A 7 5.14 -7.59 -7.33
N HIS A 8 5.56 -7.05 -6.19
CA HIS A 8 6.82 -7.40 -5.53
C HIS A 8 6.62 -8.57 -4.59
N THR A 9 5.59 -8.49 -3.75
CA THR A 9 5.23 -9.53 -2.79
C THR A 9 3.72 -9.78 -2.90
N PRO A 10 3.29 -11.02 -3.17
CA PRO A 10 1.87 -11.34 -3.23
C PRO A 10 1.16 -11.02 -1.92
N MET A 11 -0.16 -10.93 -1.98
CA MET A 11 -0.99 -10.61 -0.81
C MET A 11 -0.64 -11.50 0.38
N TYR A 12 -0.42 -10.90 1.54
CA TYR A 12 -0.02 -11.58 2.77
C TYR A 12 -0.74 -11.01 3.99
N ASP A 13 -0.70 -11.77 5.09
CA ASP A 13 -1.29 -11.37 6.36
C ASP A 13 -0.23 -10.79 7.30
N HIS A 14 -0.60 -9.73 8.01
CA HIS A 14 0.20 -9.19 9.09
C HIS A 14 -0.71 -8.52 10.11
N ASN A 15 -0.67 -8.96 11.36
CA ASN A 15 -1.52 -8.41 12.45
C ASN A 15 -3.00 -8.39 12.10
N ASP A 16 -3.51 -9.50 11.54
CA ASP A 16 -4.91 -9.70 11.13
C ASP A 16 -5.36 -8.79 9.98
N LYS A 17 -4.41 -8.18 9.28
CA LYS A 17 -4.68 -7.33 8.11
C LYS A 17 -4.00 -7.90 6.88
N LYS A 18 -4.54 -7.56 5.71
CA LYS A 18 -4.01 -8.00 4.43
C LYS A 18 -3.22 -6.87 3.78
N TYR A 19 -2.07 -7.22 3.21
CA TYR A 19 -1.18 -6.29 2.51
C TYR A 19 -0.71 -6.89 1.20
N ILE A 20 -0.29 -6.03 0.30
CA ILE A 20 0.42 -6.40 -0.91
C ILE A 20 1.56 -5.40 -1.10
N ARG A 21 2.69 -5.85 -1.61
CA ARG A 21 3.81 -4.97 -1.95
C ARG A 21 3.92 -4.82 -3.45
N LEU A 22 4.03 -3.59 -3.90
CA LEU A 22 4.03 -3.23 -5.31
C LEU A 22 5.29 -2.46 -5.66
N VAL A 23 5.89 -2.80 -6.81
CA VAL A 23 6.91 -1.96 -7.42
C VAL A 23 6.20 -0.86 -8.19
N ILE A 24 6.51 0.39 -7.86
CA ILE A 24 5.81 1.56 -8.40
C ILE A 24 6.75 2.41 -9.26
N PRO A 25 6.22 3.23 -10.19
CA PRO A 25 7.05 4.14 -10.98
C PRO A 25 7.77 5.17 -10.10
N GLU A 26 8.95 5.59 -10.53
CA GLU A 26 9.77 6.56 -9.79
C GLU A 26 9.05 7.87 -9.52
N ASN A 27 8.37 8.42 -10.52
CA ASN A 27 7.61 9.67 -10.36
C ASN A 27 6.50 9.52 -9.30
N CYS A 28 5.85 8.36 -9.25
CA CYS A 28 4.85 8.08 -8.22
C CYS A 28 5.47 7.98 -6.83
N ALA A 29 6.63 7.32 -6.72
CA ALA A 29 7.36 7.24 -5.45
C ALA A 29 7.72 8.63 -4.92
N ASN A 30 8.17 9.53 -5.80
CA ASN A 30 8.52 10.89 -5.40
C ASN A 30 7.32 11.69 -4.90
N ILE A 31 6.16 11.54 -5.56
CA ILE A 31 4.92 12.17 -5.11
C ILE A 31 4.48 11.61 -3.76
N MET A 32 4.56 10.30 -3.57
CA MET A 32 4.19 9.65 -2.31
C MET A 32 5.07 10.08 -1.16
N LYS A 33 6.38 10.21 -1.37
CA LYS A 33 7.31 10.74 -0.36
C LYS A 33 6.90 12.15 0.06
N ARG A 34 6.49 12.98 -0.89
CA ARG A 34 6.04 14.34 -0.60
C ARG A 34 4.75 14.34 0.21
N VAL A 35 3.80 13.48 -0.13
CA VAL A 35 2.54 13.35 0.62
C VAL A 35 2.84 12.95 2.07
N GLN A 36 3.71 11.97 2.28
CA GLN A 36 4.11 11.54 3.61
C GLN A 36 4.83 12.66 4.38
N SER A 37 5.75 13.35 3.73
CA SER A 37 6.49 14.46 4.35
C SER A 37 5.56 15.57 4.81
N ASN A 38 4.52 15.88 4.03
CA ASN A 38 3.55 16.91 4.39
C ASN A 38 2.73 16.54 5.65
N LYS A 39 2.71 15.25 6.02
CA LYS A 39 2.02 14.76 7.20
C LYS A 39 2.96 14.35 8.32
N SER A 40 4.26 14.58 8.17
CA SER A 40 5.27 14.17 9.17
C SER A 40 5.07 14.83 10.54
N GLY A 41 4.44 15.99 10.59
CA GLY A 41 4.13 16.66 11.86
C GLY A 41 3.14 15.89 12.74
N LEU A 42 2.43 14.90 12.19
CA LEU A 42 1.51 14.06 12.94
C LEU A 42 2.19 12.83 13.56
N ILE A 43 3.45 12.58 13.20
CA ILE A 43 4.27 11.50 13.76
C ILE A 43 4.61 11.86 15.22
N LYS A 44 4.31 10.94 16.15
CA LYS A 44 4.52 11.16 17.58
C LYS A 44 5.63 10.30 18.18
N ASN A 45 6.07 9.27 17.49
CA ASN A 45 7.05 8.30 17.99
C ASN A 45 8.30 8.30 17.12
N SER A 46 9.43 7.90 17.71
CA SER A 46 10.72 7.88 17.00
C SER A 46 10.89 6.67 16.08
N HIS A 47 10.17 5.57 16.36
CA HIS A 47 10.19 4.40 15.49
C HIS A 47 9.15 4.58 14.39
N ILE A 48 9.61 4.85 13.19
CA ILE A 48 8.74 5.14 12.04
C ILE A 48 8.72 3.95 11.10
N ASP A 49 7.52 3.43 10.87
CA ASP A 49 7.27 2.40 9.86
C ASP A 49 6.89 3.09 8.56
N ASP A 50 7.83 3.11 7.62
CA ASP A 50 7.64 3.74 6.31
C ASP A 50 7.20 2.66 5.31
N PRO A 51 5.98 2.74 4.76
CA PRO A 51 5.51 1.76 3.78
C PRO A 51 6.20 1.86 2.43
N LEU A 52 6.93 2.95 2.19
CA LEU A 52 7.66 3.16 0.94
C LEU A 52 9.14 2.90 1.17
N ASP A 53 9.65 1.82 0.57
CA ASP A 53 11.05 1.43 0.61
C ASP A 53 11.60 1.46 -0.81
N GLY A 54 12.33 2.52 -1.16
CA GLY A 54 12.76 2.75 -2.54
C GLY A 54 11.55 2.88 -3.46
N PHE A 55 11.40 1.94 -4.39
CA PHE A 55 10.27 1.90 -5.31
C PHE A 55 9.25 0.80 -4.95
N VAL A 56 9.34 0.24 -3.75
CA VAL A 56 8.40 -0.77 -3.27
C VAL A 56 7.47 -0.15 -2.24
N LEU A 57 6.17 -0.16 -2.53
CA LEU A 57 5.14 0.36 -1.65
C LEU A 57 4.35 -0.79 -1.03
N THR A 58 4.26 -0.80 0.31
CA THR A 58 3.37 -1.69 1.04
C THR A 58 1.99 -1.04 1.13
N VAL A 59 0.98 -1.70 0.59
CA VAL A 59 -0.38 -1.19 0.51
C VAL A 59 -1.30 -2.11 1.28
N LYS A 60 -2.17 -1.51 2.09
CA LYS A 60 -3.21 -2.27 2.79
C LYS A 60 -4.32 -2.65 1.81
N VAL A 61 -4.68 -3.92 1.80
CA VAL A 61 -5.79 -4.44 0.99
C VAL A 61 -7.01 -4.51 1.90
N PRO A 62 -8.07 -3.71 1.63
CA PRO A 62 -9.30 -3.82 2.41
C PRO A 62 -9.86 -5.23 2.30
N PHE A 63 -10.05 -5.90 3.43
CA PHE A 63 -10.48 -7.28 3.47
C PHE A 63 -11.49 -7.47 4.61
N ARG A 64 -12.67 -8.00 4.27
CA ARG A 64 -13.74 -8.23 5.24
C ARG A 64 -14.65 -9.34 4.72
N TYR A 65 -15.21 -10.13 5.63
CA TYR A 65 -16.09 -11.24 5.26
C TYR A 65 -15.42 -12.21 4.27
N ARG A 66 -14.13 -12.48 4.49
CA ARG A 66 -13.29 -13.39 3.69
C ARG A 66 -13.13 -12.97 2.24
N ARG A 67 -13.26 -11.68 1.93
CA ARG A 67 -13.06 -11.16 0.57
C ARG A 67 -12.43 -9.78 0.55
N VAL A 68 -11.80 -9.50 -0.58
CA VAL A 68 -11.25 -8.17 -0.87
C VAL A 68 -12.42 -7.21 -1.11
N MET A 69 -12.40 -6.08 -0.42
CA MET A 69 -13.49 -5.10 -0.43
C MET A 69 -13.23 -3.92 -1.35
N CYS A 70 -12.07 -3.83 -2.00
CA CYS A 70 -11.83 -2.81 -3.02
C CYS A 70 -12.37 -3.27 -4.37
N GLN A 71 -12.38 -2.36 -5.34
CA GLN A 71 -12.82 -2.66 -6.70
C GLN A 71 -11.76 -3.50 -7.40
N VAL A 72 -12.13 -4.68 -7.89
CA VAL A 72 -11.23 -5.61 -8.57
C VAL A 72 -11.79 -5.95 -9.93
N GLU A 73 -10.97 -5.77 -10.98
CA GLU A 73 -11.29 -6.21 -12.33
C GLU A 73 -10.21 -7.19 -12.81
N GLY A 74 -10.65 -8.23 -13.53
CA GLY A 74 -9.75 -9.27 -13.99
C GLY A 74 -9.50 -10.31 -12.91
N ARG A 75 -8.21 -10.66 -12.69
CA ARG A 75 -7.86 -11.72 -11.74
C ARG A 75 -8.05 -11.26 -10.28
N PRO A 76 -8.46 -12.17 -9.39
CA PRO A 76 -8.52 -11.85 -7.96
C PRO A 76 -7.14 -11.44 -7.42
N VAL A 77 -7.13 -10.51 -6.45
CA VAL A 77 -5.87 -10.03 -5.85
C VAL A 77 -5.08 -11.20 -5.26
N GLN A 78 -5.77 -12.16 -4.67
CA GLN A 78 -5.16 -13.33 -4.04
C GLN A 78 -4.44 -14.24 -5.04
N SER A 79 -4.77 -14.15 -6.33
CA SER A 79 -4.15 -14.98 -7.38
C SER A 79 -2.92 -14.34 -8.02
N LEU A 80 -2.65 -13.08 -7.70
CA LEU A 80 -1.51 -12.39 -8.29
C LEU A 80 -0.21 -12.90 -7.71
N SER A 81 0.75 -13.12 -8.59
CA SER A 81 2.09 -13.62 -8.24
C SER A 81 3.13 -12.54 -8.43
N LYS A 82 4.31 -12.75 -7.88
CA LYS A 82 5.45 -11.85 -8.08
C LYS A 82 5.67 -11.63 -9.58
N GLU A 83 5.94 -10.38 -9.96
CA GLU A 83 6.18 -9.91 -11.33
C GLU A 83 4.90 -9.71 -12.17
N ASP A 84 3.73 -10.10 -11.69
CA ASP A 84 2.48 -9.77 -12.37
C ASP A 84 2.27 -8.26 -12.40
N GLU A 85 1.73 -7.76 -13.50
CA GLU A 85 1.42 -6.33 -13.66
C GLU A 85 -0.07 -6.07 -13.44
N ALA A 86 -0.37 -4.90 -12.88
CA ALA A 86 -1.75 -4.46 -12.67
C ALA A 86 -1.83 -2.94 -12.65
N ASP A 87 -2.94 -2.42 -13.16
CA ASP A 87 -3.30 -1.02 -12.98
C ASP A 87 -3.93 -0.88 -11.59
N VAL A 88 -3.37 0.00 -10.77
CA VAL A 88 -3.83 0.18 -9.39
C VAL A 88 -4.18 1.62 -9.11
N GLU A 89 -5.13 1.80 -8.19
CA GLU A 89 -5.40 3.07 -7.55
C GLU A 89 -5.20 2.91 -6.06
N VAL A 90 -4.39 3.80 -5.47
CA VAL A 90 -4.11 3.80 -4.03
C VAL A 90 -4.39 5.18 -3.46
N ASP A 91 -4.81 5.22 -2.20
CA ASP A 91 -5.04 6.45 -1.45
C ASP A 91 -4.21 6.45 -0.18
N PHE A 92 -3.74 7.65 0.19
CA PHE A 92 -3.11 7.85 1.48
C PHE A 92 -4.18 7.83 2.58
N SER A 93 -4.06 6.87 3.51
CA SER A 93 -5.02 6.71 4.61
C SER A 93 -4.68 7.55 5.83
N GLY A 94 -3.44 8.03 5.95
CA GLY A 94 -3.04 8.91 7.04
C GLY A 94 -1.85 8.40 7.83
N VAL A 95 -1.62 9.05 8.97
CA VAL A 95 -0.58 8.71 9.92
C VAL A 95 -1.21 7.95 11.09
N TRP A 96 -0.53 6.91 11.55
CA TRP A 96 -0.95 6.18 12.74
C TRP A 96 0.13 6.23 13.81
N ASN A 97 -0.30 6.19 15.08
CA ASN A 97 0.58 6.16 16.25
C ASN A 97 0.06 5.10 17.21
N VAL A 98 0.85 4.07 17.46
CA VAL A 98 0.49 2.96 18.36
C VAL A 98 1.71 2.57 19.19
N GLY A 99 1.59 2.64 20.51
CA GLY A 99 2.70 2.33 21.40
C GLY A 99 3.91 3.21 21.12
N ASN A 100 5.05 2.59 20.84
CA ASN A 100 6.30 3.27 20.52
C ASN A 100 6.52 3.47 19.03
N TYR A 101 5.54 3.14 18.21
CA TYR A 101 5.64 3.16 16.75
C TYR A 101 4.69 4.16 16.15
N SER A 102 5.13 4.74 15.06
CA SER A 102 4.30 5.58 14.18
C SER A 102 4.55 5.17 12.74
N GLY A 103 3.63 5.47 11.87
CA GLY A 103 3.82 5.16 10.46
C GLY A 103 2.83 5.86 9.56
N TYR A 104 3.03 5.65 8.27
CA TYR A 104 2.14 6.12 7.21
C TYR A 104 1.37 4.92 6.68
N SER A 105 0.18 5.15 6.17
CA SER A 105 -0.66 4.08 5.64
C SER A 105 -1.22 4.47 4.29
N TRP A 106 -1.10 3.55 3.33
CA TRP A 106 -1.71 3.63 2.02
C TRP A 106 -2.65 2.45 1.86
N LYS A 107 -3.77 2.67 1.19
CA LYS A 107 -4.75 1.60 0.95
C LYS A 107 -5.01 1.43 -0.54
N LEU A 108 -5.30 0.20 -0.93
CA LEU A 108 -5.71 -0.13 -2.29
C LEU A 108 -7.18 0.25 -2.48
N VAL A 109 -7.46 1.05 -3.50
CA VAL A 109 -8.83 1.48 -3.85
C VAL A 109 -9.38 0.66 -4.99
N SER A 110 -8.54 0.39 -5.99
CA SER A 110 -8.94 -0.44 -7.12
C SER A 110 -7.72 -1.13 -7.73
N ILE A 111 -7.96 -2.26 -8.38
CA ILE A 111 -6.92 -3.01 -9.08
C ILE A 111 -7.53 -3.68 -10.30
N LYS A 112 -6.82 -3.60 -11.43
CA LYS A 112 -7.20 -4.22 -12.70
C LYS A 112 -6.00 -4.97 -13.27
N SER A 113 -6.17 -6.25 -13.45
CA SER A 113 -5.08 -7.11 -13.98
C SER A 113 -5.51 -7.92 -15.20
#